data_ff19a0bb2bf8040b8c2a5c1a781466c1
#
_entry.id   ff19a0bb2bf8040b8c2a5c1a781466c1
#
_cell.length_a   1.000
_cell.length_b   1.000
_cell.length_c   1.000
_cell.angle_alpha   90.00
_cell.angle_beta   90.00
_cell.angle_gamma   90.00
#
_symmetry.space_group_name_H-M   'P 1'
#
loop_
_entity.id
_entity.type
_entity.pdbx_description
1 polymer ?
#
loop_
_entity_poly.entity_id
_entity_poly.type
_entity_poly.pdbx_seq_one_letter_code
_entity_poly.pdbx_strand_id
1 'polypeptide(L)'
;SHAKLINGISALFKQKKHPFVLENIDYSDVSASRAESRLSPHRPAIQVRWLNTDDQTGKEILRGRAAEYCADEIAFALNEAAEGRLNFKGRALESGDIAVLVRTNNEAALIAGKLKQRRIQSVLLSRQSVFDSAEADSLSALIGFWLNPRQTDWLRFVLTGVLFGYTAKEIYELNHNEH
;
A
#
# COMPACT_ATOMS: atom_id res chain seq x y z
N SER A 1 -20.79 6.36 6.17
CA SER A 1 -20.27 6.03 7.53
C SER A 1 -21.44 5.88 8.51
N HIS A 2 -21.25 5.14 9.58
CA HIS A 2 -22.28 4.97 10.62
C HIS A 2 -22.07 5.95 11.79
N ALA A 3 -23.12 6.17 12.57
CA ALA A 3 -23.14 7.23 13.60
C ALA A 3 -22.00 7.13 14.62
N LYS A 4 -21.69 5.94 15.14
CA LYS A 4 -20.59 5.77 16.13
C LYS A 4 -19.23 6.17 15.59
N LEU A 5 -18.93 5.93 14.28
CA LEU A 5 -17.69 6.36 13.66
C LEU A 5 -17.63 7.88 13.52
N ILE A 6 -18.69 8.48 13.02
CA ILE A 6 -18.77 9.94 12.83
C ILE A 6 -18.66 10.65 14.18
N ASN A 7 -19.39 10.19 15.20
CA ASN A 7 -19.32 10.76 16.55
C ASN A 7 -17.91 10.65 17.15
N GLY A 8 -17.24 9.51 16.96
CA GLY A 8 -15.86 9.33 17.41
C GLY A 8 -14.87 10.27 16.72
N ILE A 9 -14.98 10.44 15.39
CA ILE A 9 -14.16 11.39 14.64
C ILE A 9 -14.44 12.82 15.08
N SER A 10 -15.72 13.20 15.20
CA SER A 10 -16.12 14.53 15.68
C SER A 10 -15.57 14.82 17.08
N ALA A 11 -15.63 13.84 17.99
CA ALA A 11 -15.07 13.98 19.33
C ALA A 11 -13.56 14.24 19.32
N LEU A 12 -12.80 13.57 18.43
CA LEU A 12 -11.36 13.81 18.27
C LEU A 12 -11.07 15.23 17.79
N PHE A 13 -11.75 15.69 16.75
CA PHE A 13 -11.49 17.02 16.19
C PHE A 13 -11.96 18.16 17.10
N LYS A 14 -13.06 17.99 17.83
CA LYS A 14 -13.60 18.99 18.77
C LYS A 14 -12.77 19.20 20.04
N GLN A 15 -11.75 18.36 20.29
CA GLN A 15 -10.87 18.53 21.46
C GLN A 15 -9.96 19.77 21.36
N LYS A 16 -9.74 20.30 20.16
CA LYS A 16 -8.91 21.48 19.92
C LYS A 16 -9.70 22.57 19.18
N LYS A 17 -9.47 23.83 19.54
CA LYS A 17 -10.10 24.98 18.91
C LYS A 17 -9.75 25.07 17.41
N HIS A 18 -8.51 24.76 17.05
CA HIS A 18 -8.02 24.73 15.65
C HIS A 18 -7.46 23.34 15.32
N PRO A 19 -8.34 22.37 14.99
CA PRO A 19 -7.92 20.98 14.79
C PRO A 19 -7.06 20.77 13.55
N PHE A 20 -7.11 21.68 12.58
CA PHE A 20 -6.32 21.62 11.33
C PHE A 20 -5.08 22.50 11.35
N VAL A 21 -4.67 23.03 12.53
CA VAL A 21 -3.51 23.92 12.71
C VAL A 21 -3.71 25.32 12.10
N LEU A 22 -4.49 25.46 11.05
CA LEU A 22 -4.81 26.74 10.41
C LEU A 22 -6.02 27.38 11.11
N GLU A 23 -5.88 28.64 11.52
CA GLU A 23 -6.89 29.37 12.32
C GLU A 23 -8.23 29.61 11.59
N ASN A 24 -8.18 29.63 10.27
CA ASN A 24 -9.33 29.90 9.39
C ASN A 24 -10.00 28.63 8.85
N ILE A 25 -9.62 27.44 9.33
CA ILE A 25 -10.25 26.17 8.98
C ILE A 25 -10.88 25.55 10.22
N ASP A 26 -12.17 25.69 10.34
CA ASP A 26 -12.95 25.12 11.43
C ASP A 26 -13.45 23.71 11.08
N TYR A 27 -13.64 22.90 12.11
CA TYR A 27 -14.28 21.60 11.95
C TYR A 27 -15.81 21.78 11.82
N SER A 28 -16.35 21.36 10.68
CA SER A 28 -17.80 21.31 10.47
C SER A 28 -18.37 19.97 10.88
N ASP A 29 -19.46 20.00 11.63
CA ASP A 29 -20.17 18.79 12.04
C ASP A 29 -20.70 18.02 10.83
N VAL A 30 -20.43 16.72 10.80
CA VAL A 30 -20.89 15.81 9.76
C VAL A 30 -21.95 14.90 10.33
N SER A 31 -23.09 14.80 9.65
CA SER A 31 -24.14 13.85 10.00
C SER A 31 -23.87 12.47 9.39
N ALA A 32 -24.21 11.43 10.12
CA ALA A 32 -24.08 10.06 9.63
C ALA A 32 -25.25 9.70 8.70
N SER A 33 -24.96 9.10 7.56
CA SER A 33 -26.00 8.59 6.64
C SER A 33 -26.67 7.30 7.17
N ARG A 34 -26.14 6.68 8.23
CA ARG A 34 -26.62 5.43 8.82
C ARG A 34 -26.43 5.42 10.33
N ALA A 35 -27.40 4.84 11.03
CA ALA A 35 -27.34 4.68 12.47
C ALA A 35 -26.35 3.56 12.88
N GLU A 36 -26.35 2.43 12.15
CA GLU A 36 -25.67 1.21 12.55
C GLU A 36 -24.47 0.84 11.66
N SER A 37 -23.57 0.06 12.25
CA SER A 37 -22.44 -0.58 11.55
C SER A 37 -22.95 -1.70 10.63
N ARG A 38 -22.26 -1.90 9.52
CA ARG A 38 -22.46 -3.07 8.65
C ARG A 38 -21.59 -4.26 9.04
N LEU A 39 -20.74 -4.08 10.05
CA LEU A 39 -19.86 -5.13 10.57
C LEU A 39 -20.58 -5.84 11.72
N SER A 40 -20.62 -7.17 11.69
CA SER A 40 -21.22 -8.03 12.72
C SER A 40 -20.25 -9.16 13.08
N PRO A 41 -20.00 -9.44 14.37
CA PRO A 41 -20.49 -8.73 15.54
C PRO A 41 -19.94 -7.30 15.61
N HIS A 42 -20.60 -6.46 16.40
CA HIS A 42 -20.18 -5.07 16.58
C HIS A 42 -18.78 -5.00 17.20
N ARG A 43 -17.90 -4.25 16.53
CA ARG A 43 -16.58 -3.89 17.02
C ARG A 43 -16.51 -2.39 17.33
N PRO A 44 -15.55 -1.93 18.13
CA PRO A 44 -15.33 -0.49 18.32
C PRO A 44 -15.18 0.22 16.99
N ALA A 45 -15.87 1.35 16.83
CA ALA A 45 -15.89 2.10 15.58
C ALA A 45 -14.53 2.71 15.23
N ILE A 46 -13.73 3.02 16.26
CA ILE A 46 -12.35 3.50 16.16
C ILE A 46 -11.53 2.68 17.14
N GLN A 47 -10.39 2.20 16.66
CA GLN A 47 -9.37 1.53 17.47
C GLN A 47 -8.04 2.23 17.23
N VAL A 48 -7.33 2.53 18.29
CA VAL A 48 -6.00 3.12 18.25
C VAL A 48 -5.01 2.08 18.73
N ARG A 49 -3.98 1.83 17.93
CA ARG A 49 -2.85 0.97 18.30
C ARG A 49 -1.67 1.85 18.66
N TRP A 50 -1.25 1.78 19.91
CA TRP A 50 -0.07 2.50 20.37
C TRP A 50 1.15 1.59 20.34
N LEU A 51 2.18 1.99 19.57
CA LEU A 51 3.44 1.28 19.54
C LEU A 51 4.34 1.81 20.66
N ASN A 52 4.59 0.98 21.67
CA ASN A 52 5.54 1.32 22.73
C ASN A 52 6.95 1.19 22.15
N THR A 53 7.72 2.27 22.21
CA THR A 53 9.07 2.33 21.63
C THR A 53 9.97 3.14 22.53
N ASP A 54 11.23 2.76 22.59
CA ASP A 54 12.27 3.56 23.22
C ASP A 54 12.61 4.77 22.34
N ASP A 55 13.01 5.87 22.95
CA ASP A 55 13.34 7.13 22.24
C ASP A 55 14.43 7.00 21.17
N GLN A 56 15.20 5.90 21.19
CA GLN A 56 16.26 5.59 20.23
C GLN A 56 15.81 4.75 19.04
N THR A 57 14.54 4.33 18.97
CA THR A 57 14.06 3.48 17.86
C THR A 57 13.93 4.29 16.58
N GLY A 58 14.72 3.96 15.57
CA GLY A 58 14.72 4.67 14.29
C GLY A 58 13.36 4.61 13.57
N LYS A 59 13.02 5.70 12.86
CA LYS A 59 11.74 5.88 12.17
C LYS A 59 11.39 4.74 11.19
N GLU A 60 12.39 4.17 10.52
CA GLU A 60 12.19 3.06 9.58
C GLU A 60 11.78 1.76 10.30
N ILE A 61 12.35 1.51 11.48
CA ILE A 61 11.97 0.37 12.31
C ILE A 61 10.51 0.53 12.77
N LEU A 62 10.12 1.75 13.17
CA LEU A 62 8.74 2.04 13.58
C LEU A 62 7.75 1.85 12.44
N ARG A 63 8.09 2.31 11.24
CA ARG A 63 7.28 2.09 10.03
C ARG A 63 7.14 0.60 9.72
N GLY A 64 8.24 -0.15 9.82
CA GLY A 64 8.23 -1.60 9.65
C GLY A 64 7.30 -2.29 10.63
N ARG A 65 7.39 -1.96 11.92
CA ARG A 65 6.49 -2.49 12.97
C ARG A 65 5.04 -2.11 12.72
N ALA A 66 4.76 -0.84 12.38
CA ALA A 66 3.40 -0.40 12.07
C ALA A 66 2.80 -1.17 10.89
N ALA A 67 3.58 -1.39 9.83
CA ALA A 67 3.16 -2.18 8.68
C ALA A 67 2.91 -3.65 9.04
N GLU A 68 3.74 -4.23 9.91
CA GLU A 68 3.56 -5.60 10.43
C GLU A 68 2.23 -5.71 11.17
N TYR A 69 2.00 -4.84 12.18
CA TYR A 69 0.75 -4.83 12.92
C TYR A 69 -0.49 -4.61 12.04
N CYS A 70 -0.39 -3.71 11.05
CA CYS A 70 -1.48 -3.49 10.10
C CYS A 70 -1.80 -4.79 9.33
N ALA A 71 -0.80 -5.49 8.85
CA ALA A 71 -0.99 -6.73 8.10
C ALA A 71 -1.51 -7.87 9.01
N ASP A 72 -1.09 -7.94 10.27
CA ASP A 72 -1.59 -8.91 11.25
C ASP A 72 -3.06 -8.67 11.57
N GLU A 73 -3.48 -7.43 11.80
CA GLU A 73 -4.89 -7.09 12.07
C GLU A 73 -5.78 -7.43 10.86
N ILE A 74 -5.30 -7.21 9.63
CA ILE A 74 -6.04 -7.58 8.42
C ILE A 74 -6.14 -9.10 8.31
N ALA A 75 -5.03 -9.82 8.50
CA ALA A 75 -5.01 -11.28 8.48
C ALA A 75 -5.96 -11.87 9.53
N PHE A 76 -5.92 -11.33 10.75
CA PHE A 76 -6.82 -11.73 11.82
C PHE A 76 -8.29 -11.51 11.44
N ALA A 77 -8.62 -10.34 10.90
CA ALA A 77 -9.99 -10.03 10.50
C ALA A 77 -10.51 -10.95 9.38
N LEU A 78 -9.66 -11.28 8.40
CA LEU A 78 -10.01 -12.20 7.31
C LEU A 78 -10.15 -13.64 7.81
N ASN A 79 -9.32 -14.09 8.74
CA ASN A 79 -9.45 -15.40 9.36
C ASN A 79 -10.75 -15.52 10.19
N GLU A 80 -11.07 -14.49 10.99
CA GLU A 80 -12.35 -14.42 11.70
C GLU A 80 -13.55 -14.49 10.74
N ALA A 81 -13.44 -13.85 9.57
CA ALA A 81 -14.47 -13.90 8.55
C ALA A 81 -14.59 -15.29 7.89
N ALA A 82 -13.46 -15.95 7.62
CA ALA A 82 -13.43 -17.29 7.05
C ALA A 82 -14.07 -18.34 7.99
N GLU A 83 -13.94 -18.12 9.30
CA GLU A 83 -14.55 -18.96 10.32
C GLU A 83 -16.00 -18.54 10.69
N GLY A 84 -16.58 -17.60 9.95
CA GLY A 84 -17.95 -17.15 10.14
C GLY A 84 -18.17 -16.21 11.35
N ARG A 85 -17.11 -15.82 12.04
CA ARG A 85 -17.15 -14.95 13.22
C ARG A 85 -17.18 -13.46 12.91
N LEU A 86 -16.87 -13.07 11.67
CA LEU A 86 -16.90 -11.68 11.23
C LEU A 86 -17.57 -11.53 9.88
N ASN A 87 -18.67 -10.76 9.85
CA ASN A 87 -19.44 -10.52 8.67
C ASN A 87 -19.51 -9.03 8.32
N PHE A 88 -19.55 -8.72 7.04
CA PHE A 88 -19.75 -7.38 6.50
C PHE A 88 -20.90 -7.37 5.51
N LYS A 89 -21.91 -6.54 5.75
CA LYS A 89 -23.15 -6.49 4.93
C LYS A 89 -23.85 -7.84 4.78
N GLY A 90 -23.83 -8.68 5.82
CA GLY A 90 -24.50 -9.99 5.82
C GLY A 90 -23.73 -11.12 5.14
N ARG A 91 -22.50 -10.90 4.67
CA ARG A 91 -21.59 -11.94 4.15
C ARG A 91 -20.25 -11.90 4.89
N ALA A 92 -19.44 -12.90 4.71
CA ALA A 92 -18.07 -12.88 5.22
C ALA A 92 -17.31 -11.63 4.72
N LEU A 93 -16.47 -11.05 5.58
CA LEU A 93 -15.59 -9.95 5.19
C LEU A 93 -14.54 -10.45 4.21
N GLU A 94 -14.34 -9.73 3.12
CA GLU A 94 -13.32 -10.03 2.10
C GLU A 94 -12.22 -8.97 2.07
N SER A 95 -11.07 -9.30 1.49
CA SER A 95 -9.94 -8.35 1.34
C SER A 95 -10.33 -7.07 0.60
N GLY A 96 -11.22 -7.15 -0.37
CA GLY A 96 -11.75 -6.00 -1.11
C GLY A 96 -12.64 -5.05 -0.29
N ASP A 97 -13.08 -5.45 0.90
CA ASP A 97 -13.85 -4.59 1.81
C ASP A 97 -12.95 -3.74 2.72
N ILE A 98 -11.64 -3.99 2.71
CA ILE A 98 -10.66 -3.35 3.59
C ILE A 98 -9.85 -2.33 2.81
N ALA A 99 -9.75 -1.12 3.32
CA ALA A 99 -8.89 -0.09 2.76
C ALA A 99 -7.85 0.36 3.79
N VAL A 100 -6.60 0.47 3.35
CA VAL A 100 -5.51 1.02 4.15
C VAL A 100 -5.11 2.38 3.59
N LEU A 101 -5.19 3.42 4.40
CA LEU A 101 -4.80 4.77 4.03
C LEU A 101 -3.43 5.08 4.62
N VAL A 102 -2.52 5.54 3.79
CA VAL A 102 -1.15 5.90 4.15
C VAL A 102 -0.78 7.25 3.56
N ARG A 103 0.32 7.83 4.03
CA ARG A 103 0.75 9.16 3.60
C ARG A 103 1.61 9.14 2.33
N THR A 104 2.33 8.05 2.10
CA THR A 104 3.30 7.94 1.01
C THR A 104 3.19 6.59 0.29
N ASN A 105 3.62 6.56 -0.98
CA ASN A 105 3.67 5.34 -1.78
C ASN A 105 4.64 4.30 -1.17
N ASN A 106 5.72 4.74 -0.53
CA ASN A 106 6.67 3.84 0.14
C ASN A 106 6.01 3.11 1.32
N GLU A 107 5.17 3.79 2.10
CA GLU A 107 4.39 3.16 3.16
C GLU A 107 3.36 2.17 2.59
N ALA A 108 2.72 2.52 1.47
CA ALA A 108 1.80 1.61 0.77
C ALA A 108 2.51 0.35 0.29
N ALA A 109 3.68 0.49 -0.36
CA ALA A 109 4.48 -0.64 -0.83
C ALA A 109 4.96 -1.53 0.33
N LEU A 110 5.36 -0.92 1.45
CA LEU A 110 5.77 -1.66 2.66
C LEU A 110 4.64 -2.52 3.20
N ILE A 111 3.42 -1.97 3.33
CA ILE A 111 2.25 -2.71 3.81
C ILE A 111 1.85 -3.80 2.81
N ALA A 112 1.85 -3.51 1.51
CA ALA A 112 1.58 -4.50 0.47
C ALA A 112 2.56 -5.68 0.51
N GLY A 113 3.86 -5.41 0.76
CA GLY A 113 4.87 -6.44 0.97
C GLY A 113 4.57 -7.34 2.18
N LYS A 114 4.11 -6.74 3.30
CA LYS A 114 3.71 -7.48 4.51
C LYS A 114 2.45 -8.32 4.30
N LEU A 115 1.47 -7.81 3.55
CA LEU A 115 0.27 -8.55 3.17
C LEU A 115 0.59 -9.72 2.23
N LYS A 116 1.49 -9.52 1.26
CA LYS A 116 1.96 -10.58 0.36
C LYS A 116 2.63 -11.73 1.12
N GLN A 117 3.44 -11.43 2.15
CA GLN A 117 4.03 -12.45 3.03
C GLN A 117 2.97 -13.33 3.71
N ARG A 118 1.78 -12.79 3.98
CA ARG A 118 0.61 -13.48 4.55
C ARG A 118 -0.34 -14.05 3.49
N ARG A 119 0.07 -14.04 2.21
CA ARG A 119 -0.74 -14.49 1.06
C ARG A 119 -2.05 -13.71 0.89
N ILE A 120 -2.09 -12.47 1.35
CA ILE A 120 -3.23 -11.56 1.18
C ILE A 120 -2.95 -10.69 -0.03
N GLN A 121 -3.83 -10.77 -1.03
CA GLN A 121 -3.76 -9.93 -2.22
C GLN A 121 -4.17 -8.50 -1.89
N SER A 122 -3.45 -7.52 -2.42
CA SER A 122 -3.75 -6.10 -2.26
C SER A 122 -3.51 -5.35 -3.57
N VAL A 123 -4.26 -4.28 -3.76
CA VAL A 123 -4.12 -3.38 -4.91
C VAL A 123 -3.64 -2.04 -4.41
N LEU A 124 -2.52 -1.55 -4.96
CA LEU A 124 -2.02 -0.21 -4.69
C LEU A 124 -2.72 0.78 -5.62
N LEU A 125 -3.53 1.67 -5.04
CA LEU A 125 -4.09 2.81 -5.76
C LEU A 125 -3.04 3.95 -5.75
N SER A 126 -1.95 3.75 -6.46
CA SER A 126 -0.93 4.79 -6.63
C SER A 126 -1.17 5.56 -7.92
N ARG A 127 -0.82 6.85 -7.92
CA ARG A 127 -0.76 7.67 -9.15
C ARG A 127 0.57 7.49 -9.88
N GLN A 128 1.35 6.45 -9.55
CA GLN A 128 2.56 6.18 -10.31
C GLN A 128 2.17 5.86 -11.75
N SER A 129 2.80 6.57 -12.66
CA SER A 129 2.66 6.32 -14.08
C SER A 129 3.18 4.92 -14.39
N VAL A 130 2.48 4.19 -15.24
CA VAL A 130 2.98 2.90 -15.78
C VAL A 130 4.31 3.10 -16.48
N PHE A 131 4.55 4.31 -16.98
CA PHE A 131 5.80 4.71 -17.63
C PHE A 131 6.98 4.91 -16.69
N ASP A 132 6.77 4.93 -15.36
CA ASP A 132 7.83 5.03 -14.35
C ASP A 132 8.27 3.63 -13.84
N SER A 133 7.99 2.58 -14.60
CA SER A 133 8.34 1.21 -14.25
C SER A 133 9.60 0.73 -15.00
N ALA A 134 10.34 -0.22 -14.43
CA ALA A 134 11.50 -0.82 -15.07
C ALA A 134 11.16 -1.53 -16.39
N GLU A 135 9.94 -2.04 -16.50
CA GLU A 135 9.40 -2.62 -17.73
C GLU A 135 9.21 -1.56 -18.82
N ALA A 136 8.69 -0.38 -18.45
CA ALA A 136 8.53 0.73 -19.39
C ALA A 136 9.89 1.28 -19.85
N ASP A 137 10.87 1.38 -18.96
CA ASP A 137 12.24 1.77 -19.29
C ASP A 137 12.87 0.77 -20.27
N SER A 138 12.72 -0.53 -20.02
CA SER A 138 13.22 -1.58 -20.89
C SER A 138 12.54 -1.57 -22.26
N LEU A 139 11.22 -1.34 -22.31
CA LEU A 139 10.48 -1.21 -23.57
C LEU A 139 10.87 0.06 -24.34
N SER A 140 11.04 1.17 -23.64
CA SER A 140 11.51 2.43 -24.24
C SER A 140 12.90 2.28 -24.86
N ALA A 141 13.81 1.58 -24.14
CA ALA A 141 15.14 1.27 -24.65
C ALA A 141 15.10 0.35 -25.89
N LEU A 142 14.21 -0.65 -25.91
CA LEU A 142 14.02 -1.54 -27.07
C LEU A 142 13.56 -0.75 -28.29
N ILE A 143 12.60 0.13 -28.13
CA ILE A 143 12.13 1.03 -29.21
C ILE A 143 13.26 1.94 -29.66
N GLY A 144 14.02 2.53 -28.72
CA GLY A 144 15.19 3.36 -29.01
C GLY A 144 16.23 2.63 -29.82
N PHE A 145 16.52 1.37 -29.51
CA PHE A 145 17.43 0.51 -30.32
C PHE A 145 16.90 0.25 -31.72
N TRP A 146 15.61 -0.03 -31.89
CA TRP A 146 15.02 -0.22 -33.21
C TRP A 146 15.12 1.04 -34.11
N LEU A 147 14.94 2.21 -33.48
CA LEU A 147 15.07 3.48 -34.22
C LEU A 147 16.53 3.83 -34.53
N ASN A 148 17.49 3.40 -33.73
CA ASN A 148 18.91 3.65 -33.95
C ASN A 148 19.78 2.43 -33.56
N PRO A 149 19.86 1.40 -34.42
CA PRO A 149 20.57 0.14 -34.11
C PRO A 149 22.09 0.30 -33.91
N ARG A 150 22.66 1.45 -34.26
CA ARG A 150 24.08 1.74 -34.05
C ARG A 150 24.43 2.03 -32.58
N GLN A 151 23.45 2.36 -31.77
CA GLN A 151 23.64 2.59 -30.34
C GLN A 151 23.48 1.27 -29.56
N THR A 152 24.54 0.49 -29.49
CA THR A 152 24.57 -0.83 -28.84
C THR A 152 24.34 -0.76 -27.31
N ASP A 153 24.49 0.41 -26.69
CA ASP A 153 24.21 0.58 -25.25
C ASP A 153 22.74 0.36 -24.91
N TRP A 154 21.81 0.73 -25.80
CA TRP A 154 20.38 0.44 -25.65
C TRP A 154 20.12 -1.07 -25.66
N LEU A 155 20.78 -1.81 -26.55
CA LEU A 155 20.65 -3.26 -26.59
C LEU A 155 21.15 -3.91 -25.31
N ARG A 156 22.30 -3.48 -24.80
CA ARG A 156 22.82 -3.98 -23.51
C ARG A 156 21.87 -3.70 -22.37
N PHE A 157 21.32 -2.49 -22.29
CA PHE A 157 20.33 -2.13 -21.26
C PHE A 157 19.10 -3.03 -21.35
N VAL A 158 18.57 -3.27 -22.55
CA VAL A 158 17.41 -4.15 -22.75
C VAL A 158 17.72 -5.59 -22.33
N LEU A 159 18.87 -6.12 -22.74
CA LEU A 159 19.28 -7.49 -22.44
C LEU A 159 19.47 -7.71 -20.93
N THR A 160 20.05 -6.74 -20.21
CA THR A 160 20.23 -6.83 -18.75
C THR A 160 18.97 -6.47 -17.96
N GLY A 161 17.99 -5.85 -18.61
CA GLY A 161 16.75 -5.39 -17.99
C GLY A 161 15.77 -6.52 -17.67
N VAL A 162 14.64 -6.13 -17.07
CA VAL A 162 13.59 -7.05 -16.57
C VAL A 162 12.94 -7.91 -17.65
N LEU A 163 13.04 -7.53 -18.92
CA LEU A 163 12.44 -8.28 -20.03
C LEU A 163 13.22 -9.53 -20.41
N PHE A 164 14.54 -9.48 -20.36
CA PHE A 164 15.41 -10.58 -20.79
C PHE A 164 16.25 -11.17 -19.66
N GLY A 165 16.72 -10.34 -18.73
CA GLY A 165 17.41 -10.78 -17.51
C GLY A 165 18.79 -11.38 -17.71
N TYR A 166 19.47 -11.09 -18.83
CA TYR A 166 20.83 -11.56 -19.07
C TYR A 166 21.80 -11.00 -18.04
N THR A 167 22.71 -11.85 -17.57
CA THR A 167 23.82 -11.44 -16.72
C THR A 167 24.94 -10.79 -17.52
N ALA A 168 25.79 -10.01 -16.88
CA ALA A 168 26.97 -9.41 -17.53
C ALA A 168 27.90 -10.47 -18.16
N LYS A 169 27.97 -11.66 -17.56
CA LYS A 169 28.76 -12.79 -18.08
C LYS A 169 28.19 -13.31 -19.39
N GLU A 170 26.88 -13.54 -19.45
CA GLU A 170 26.21 -14.01 -20.67
C GLU A 170 26.34 -13.01 -21.81
N ILE A 171 26.24 -11.70 -21.53
CA ILE A 171 26.48 -10.66 -22.56
C ILE A 171 27.92 -10.64 -23.01
N TYR A 172 28.87 -10.86 -22.09
CA TYR A 172 30.30 -10.96 -22.48
C TYR A 172 30.52 -12.15 -23.37
N GLU A 173 29.95 -13.31 -23.08
CA GLU A 173 30.04 -14.54 -23.92
C GLU A 173 29.40 -14.35 -25.29
N LEU A 174 28.23 -13.66 -25.36
CA LEU A 174 27.61 -13.33 -26.66
C LEU A 174 28.51 -12.48 -27.55
N ASN A 175 29.23 -11.52 -26.98
CA ASN A 175 30.14 -10.65 -27.74
C ASN A 175 31.43 -11.35 -28.19
N HIS A 176 31.81 -12.48 -27.58
CA HIS A 176 33.07 -13.17 -27.88
C HIS A 176 32.87 -14.49 -28.63
N ASN A 177 31.64 -14.97 -28.83
CA ASN A 177 31.31 -16.19 -29.55
C ASN A 177 30.92 -15.94 -31.02
N GLU A 178 31.19 -14.76 -31.59
CA GLU A 178 31.11 -14.50 -33.03
C GLU A 178 32.40 -15.01 -33.72
N HIS A 179 32.54 -16.36 -33.77
CA HIS A 179 33.44 -17.04 -34.71
C HIS A 179 32.79 -18.30 -35.25
#